data_c6308e697b24481576f2ffe2e4863d4e
#
_entry.id   c6308e697b24481576f2ffe2e4863d4e
#
_cell.length_a   1.000
_cell.length_b   1.000
_cell.length_c   1.000
_cell.angle_alpha   90.00
_cell.angle_beta   90.00
_cell.angle_gamma   90.00
#
_symmetry.space_group_name_H-M   'P 1'
#
loop_
_entity.id
_entity.type
_entity.pdbx_description
1 polymer ?
#
loop_
_entity_poly.entity_id
_entity_poly.type
_entity_poly.pdbx_seq_one_letter_code
_entity_poly.pdbx_strand_id
1 'polypeptide(L)'
;MEIQSQPLDQEEMGGLIGLCIDAATKNSESVEKWRRQRRTLERMPTHLGEVVLQRLLSRKLVYPSLLEIFQHCVGSINLRGENLVDAEWMAYLGAYRYLHSINVSGCRGINNSSLWALTGMDTLKEVDISRCSKLTDAGIVHLLSISKLEKLFVSQTGLTEKGIIQLSSLRKLSVLDLGGLPVTDLALSSLQVLTKLEYLDIWGSKISDGGAAVLKMFSKLNFLNVAWTNVTKVPHLPNLTCLNMSNCTIHSIFEGLADREEGPHLRKLLLSGATLSDINDALLHVEPRHIFFLNVSQSTLQDFEFLGNMTALEHLDLSFTRIRDNNISPILLLGESLRYLNLSNTRLTSTGLGLLVGNLPHIESLLLTHTGVDDSALSYISTMESLKVLDLSNTNIKGLHYLVGHSPDQILTLVELQNLKHLERLDLEETQIRDEAVLPLFGMLGLKSLSLKSDFLTDISLHASSSLVNLKFLGIRGAVLTDAGLQTFNPPPMLEILDLRDCWLVTADVLLAFCERHPRIVVKHEQYQRPVQDLYAFGNFSATGASKAMQLRSKKTKTSCGVGRESFADERLRYTREELLELEFSPWSRALPSNSGAVMPKM
;
A
#
# COMPACT_ATOMS: atom_id res chain seq x y z
N MET A 1 4.09 -23.25 26.06
CA MET A 1 4.60 -23.60 24.71
C MET A 1 3.42 -23.46 23.77
N GLU A 2 3.13 -22.24 23.35
CA GLU A 2 2.14 -21.96 22.30
C GLU A 2 2.89 -21.83 20.99
N ILE A 3 2.59 -22.73 20.07
CA ILE A 3 3.13 -22.73 18.73
C ILE A 3 2.40 -21.60 18.00
N GLN A 4 3.10 -20.49 17.79
CA GLN A 4 2.67 -19.43 16.87
C GLN A 4 2.63 -20.04 15.47
N SER A 5 1.43 -20.22 14.93
CA SER A 5 1.22 -20.55 13.53
C SER A 5 1.54 -19.32 12.69
N GLN A 6 2.71 -19.29 12.06
CA GLN A 6 3.01 -18.37 10.98
C GLN A 6 2.03 -18.60 9.82
N PRO A 7 1.57 -17.56 9.11
CA PRO A 7 0.84 -17.74 7.87
C PRO A 7 1.77 -18.44 6.87
N LEU A 8 1.36 -19.61 6.41
CA LEU A 8 2.06 -20.38 5.38
C LEU A 8 2.11 -19.56 4.08
N ASP A 9 3.31 -19.25 3.64
CA ASP A 9 3.59 -18.59 2.37
C ASP A 9 2.94 -19.36 1.21
N GLN A 10 2.35 -18.63 0.26
CA GLN A 10 1.65 -19.17 -0.91
C GLN A 10 2.57 -20.00 -1.84
N GLU A 11 3.89 -19.99 -1.65
CA GLU A 11 4.87 -20.74 -2.45
C GLU A 11 5.01 -22.23 -2.04
N GLU A 12 4.63 -22.63 -0.82
CA GLU A 12 4.80 -24.03 -0.38
C GLU A 12 3.67 -25.00 -0.79
N MET A 13 2.57 -24.51 -1.37
CA MET A 13 1.45 -25.37 -1.76
C MET A 13 1.52 -25.91 -3.21
N GLY A 14 2.68 -25.99 -3.82
CA GLY A 14 2.91 -26.60 -5.14
C GLY A 14 2.73 -28.11 -5.23
N GLY A 15 2.30 -28.77 -4.14
CA GLY A 15 2.10 -30.19 -4.07
C GLY A 15 0.66 -30.63 -4.44
N LEU A 16 0.42 -31.94 -4.30
CA LEU A 16 -0.90 -32.58 -4.58
C LEU A 16 -2.08 -31.85 -3.89
N ILE A 17 -1.88 -31.33 -2.69
CA ILE A 17 -2.92 -30.60 -1.93
C ILE A 17 -3.34 -29.33 -2.69
N GLY A 18 -2.39 -28.53 -3.18
CA GLY A 18 -2.69 -27.33 -3.96
C GLY A 18 -3.49 -27.65 -5.22
N LEU A 19 -3.09 -28.68 -5.97
CA LEU A 19 -3.81 -29.15 -7.15
C LEU A 19 -5.23 -29.64 -6.81
N CYS A 20 -5.41 -30.33 -5.70
CA CYS A 20 -6.74 -30.76 -5.22
C CYS A 20 -7.64 -29.56 -4.87
N ILE A 21 -7.10 -28.55 -4.19
CA ILE A 21 -7.82 -27.32 -3.86
C ILE A 21 -8.20 -26.57 -5.14
N ASP A 22 -7.28 -26.44 -6.09
CA ASP A 22 -7.55 -25.79 -7.38
C ASP A 22 -8.63 -26.51 -8.18
N ALA A 23 -8.61 -27.83 -8.22
CA ALA A 23 -9.65 -28.64 -8.86
C ALA A 23 -11.02 -28.50 -8.15
N ALA A 24 -11.03 -28.52 -6.81
CA ALA A 24 -12.24 -28.39 -6.01
C ALA A 24 -12.88 -26.99 -6.14
N THR A 25 -12.08 -25.97 -6.32
CA THR A 25 -12.53 -24.56 -6.39
C THR A 25 -12.57 -24.01 -7.82
N LYS A 26 -12.48 -24.87 -8.85
CA LYS A 26 -12.34 -24.46 -10.25
C LYS A 26 -13.57 -23.68 -10.78
N ASN A 27 -14.77 -24.15 -10.47
CA ASN A 27 -16.05 -23.57 -10.90
C ASN A 27 -17.19 -23.98 -9.96
N SER A 28 -18.37 -23.40 -10.15
CA SER A 28 -19.58 -23.68 -9.34
C SER A 28 -20.00 -25.15 -9.37
N GLU A 29 -19.85 -25.84 -10.52
CA GLU A 29 -20.18 -27.27 -10.62
C GLU A 29 -19.26 -28.12 -9.73
N SER A 30 -17.96 -27.82 -9.69
CA SER A 30 -17.02 -28.47 -8.79
C SER A 30 -17.38 -28.24 -7.33
N VAL A 31 -17.77 -27.01 -6.97
CA VAL A 31 -18.22 -26.65 -5.62
C VAL A 31 -19.47 -27.43 -5.23
N GLU A 32 -20.48 -27.52 -6.11
CA GLU A 32 -21.73 -28.27 -5.83
C GLU A 32 -21.47 -29.77 -5.67
N LYS A 33 -20.50 -30.36 -6.35
CA LYS A 33 -20.14 -31.79 -6.20
C LYS A 33 -19.71 -32.11 -4.76
N TRP A 34 -18.76 -31.37 -4.20
CA TRP A 34 -18.28 -31.65 -2.86
C TRP A 34 -19.16 -31.06 -1.76
N ARG A 35 -19.94 -30.01 -2.01
CA ARG A 35 -20.91 -29.45 -1.06
C ARG A 35 -21.88 -30.55 -0.56
N ARG A 36 -22.25 -31.49 -1.41
CA ARG A 36 -23.11 -32.60 -1.03
C ARG A 36 -22.44 -33.57 -0.03
N GLN A 37 -21.14 -33.50 0.15
CA GLN A 37 -20.37 -34.36 1.07
C GLN A 37 -20.12 -33.69 2.43
N ARG A 38 -21.11 -32.99 2.95
CA ARG A 38 -21.04 -32.15 4.17
C ARG A 38 -20.34 -32.83 5.35
N ARG A 39 -20.61 -34.12 5.64
CA ARG A 39 -20.00 -34.83 6.78
C ARG A 39 -18.49 -34.98 6.70
N THR A 40 -17.92 -35.01 5.53
CA THR A 40 -16.47 -35.10 5.32
C THR A 40 -15.83 -33.74 5.56
N LEU A 41 -16.51 -32.66 5.20
CA LEU A 41 -16.03 -31.29 5.32
C LEU A 41 -16.03 -30.79 6.77
N GLU A 42 -16.97 -31.28 7.61
CA GLU A 42 -16.99 -30.96 9.05
C GLU A 42 -15.72 -31.40 9.80
N ARG A 43 -14.93 -32.33 9.22
CA ARG A 43 -13.65 -32.82 9.76
C ARG A 43 -12.44 -32.20 9.08
N MET A 44 -12.63 -31.20 8.23
CA MET A 44 -11.51 -30.52 7.55
C MET A 44 -10.64 -29.77 8.56
N PRO A 45 -9.31 -29.92 8.51
CA PRO A 45 -8.41 -29.11 9.33
C PRO A 45 -8.60 -27.62 9.06
N THR A 46 -8.49 -26.79 10.10
CA THR A 46 -8.74 -25.34 10.05
C THR A 46 -7.95 -24.66 8.94
N HIS A 47 -6.65 -24.93 8.84
CA HIS A 47 -5.78 -24.33 7.83
C HIS A 47 -6.20 -24.66 6.39
N LEU A 48 -6.70 -25.88 6.13
CA LEU A 48 -7.23 -26.24 4.80
C LEU A 48 -8.57 -25.58 4.53
N GLY A 49 -9.45 -25.49 5.53
CA GLY A 49 -10.74 -24.82 5.41
C GLY A 49 -10.56 -23.33 5.05
N GLU A 50 -9.64 -22.65 5.70
CA GLU A 50 -9.32 -21.25 5.44
C GLU A 50 -8.76 -21.04 4.02
N VAL A 51 -7.81 -21.86 3.58
CA VAL A 51 -7.24 -21.78 2.22
C VAL A 51 -8.32 -22.05 1.15
N VAL A 52 -9.16 -23.06 1.33
CA VAL A 52 -10.26 -23.36 0.40
C VAL A 52 -11.23 -22.19 0.32
N LEU A 53 -11.61 -21.62 1.48
CA LEU A 53 -12.53 -20.48 1.53
C LEU A 53 -11.92 -19.25 0.85
N GLN A 54 -10.66 -18.91 1.11
CA GLN A 54 -9.94 -17.80 0.46
C GLN A 54 -9.86 -18.01 -1.06
N ARG A 55 -9.58 -19.23 -1.51
CA ARG A 55 -9.54 -19.54 -2.95
C ARG A 55 -10.92 -19.40 -3.60
N LEU A 56 -11.99 -19.80 -2.91
CA LEU A 56 -13.36 -19.62 -3.36
C LEU A 56 -13.75 -18.14 -3.44
N LEU A 57 -13.36 -17.35 -2.44
CA LEU A 57 -13.56 -15.89 -2.42
C LEU A 57 -12.84 -15.22 -3.59
N SER A 58 -11.56 -15.52 -3.81
CA SER A 58 -10.79 -14.96 -4.92
C SER A 58 -11.41 -15.28 -6.29
N ARG A 59 -12.09 -16.42 -6.42
CA ARG A 59 -12.80 -16.84 -7.63
C ARG A 59 -14.27 -16.41 -7.66
N LYS A 60 -14.75 -15.67 -6.65
CA LYS A 60 -16.13 -15.19 -6.51
C LYS A 60 -17.17 -16.32 -6.55
N LEU A 61 -16.84 -17.47 -5.99
CA LEU A 61 -17.70 -18.66 -5.95
C LEU A 61 -18.42 -18.83 -4.60
N VAL A 62 -18.18 -17.93 -3.64
CA VAL A 62 -18.82 -17.97 -2.31
C VAL A 62 -20.17 -17.26 -2.35
N TYR A 63 -21.14 -17.86 -1.71
CA TYR A 63 -22.48 -17.31 -1.46
C TYR A 63 -22.92 -17.66 -0.02
N PRO A 64 -23.89 -16.97 0.59
CA PRO A 64 -24.19 -17.08 2.03
C PRO A 64 -24.34 -18.50 2.53
N SER A 65 -25.21 -19.31 1.89
CA SER A 65 -25.46 -20.69 2.35
C SER A 65 -24.27 -21.65 2.17
N LEU A 66 -23.25 -21.30 1.38
CA LEU A 66 -22.01 -22.09 1.30
C LEU A 66 -21.17 -21.93 2.57
N LEU A 67 -21.26 -20.79 3.25
CA LEU A 67 -20.51 -20.51 4.49
C LEU A 67 -20.85 -21.51 5.59
N GLU A 68 -22.06 -22.08 5.60
CA GLU A 68 -22.49 -23.08 6.60
C GLU A 68 -21.54 -24.28 6.69
N ILE A 69 -20.89 -24.64 5.57
CA ILE A 69 -19.97 -25.77 5.52
C ILE A 69 -18.69 -25.51 6.31
N PHE A 70 -18.28 -24.26 6.40
CA PHE A 70 -17.04 -23.84 7.04
C PHE A 70 -17.19 -23.50 8.53
N GLN A 71 -18.40 -23.57 9.09
CA GLN A 71 -18.69 -23.15 10.48
C GLN A 71 -17.86 -23.88 11.55
N HIS A 72 -17.34 -25.07 11.24
CA HIS A 72 -16.59 -25.91 12.17
C HIS A 72 -15.07 -25.95 11.89
N CYS A 73 -14.62 -25.38 10.78
CA CYS A 73 -13.23 -25.50 10.34
C CYS A 73 -12.55 -24.16 10.04
N VAL A 74 -13.25 -23.03 10.16
CA VAL A 74 -12.68 -21.71 9.90
C VAL A 74 -12.68 -20.87 11.17
N GLY A 75 -11.49 -20.39 11.55
CA GLY A 75 -11.28 -19.51 12.70
C GLY A 75 -11.08 -18.05 12.32
N SER A 76 -10.62 -17.78 11.09
CA SER A 76 -10.41 -16.43 10.58
C SER A 76 -11.05 -16.27 9.20
N ILE A 77 -11.76 -15.17 8.98
CA ILE A 77 -12.40 -14.89 7.69
C ILE A 77 -12.11 -13.46 7.23
N ASN A 78 -11.61 -13.34 5.99
CA ASN A 78 -11.35 -12.05 5.36
C ASN A 78 -12.25 -11.86 4.13
N LEU A 79 -13.22 -10.95 4.27
CA LEU A 79 -14.18 -10.54 3.24
C LEU A 79 -13.98 -9.07 2.82
N ARG A 80 -12.80 -8.52 3.06
CA ARG A 80 -12.48 -7.12 2.78
C ARG A 80 -12.88 -6.71 1.36
N GLY A 81 -13.65 -5.63 1.25
CA GLY A 81 -14.04 -5.04 -0.03
C GLY A 81 -15.06 -5.82 -0.84
N GLU A 82 -15.57 -6.96 -0.34
CA GLU A 82 -16.59 -7.74 -1.03
C GLU A 82 -17.94 -7.01 -1.00
N ASN A 83 -18.40 -6.56 -2.17
CA ASN A 83 -19.61 -5.75 -2.28
C ASN A 83 -20.91 -6.52 -2.00
N LEU A 84 -20.89 -7.85 -2.09
CA LEU A 84 -22.05 -8.72 -1.88
C LEU A 84 -22.28 -9.06 -0.41
N VAL A 85 -21.31 -8.75 0.46
CA VAL A 85 -21.41 -9.07 1.90
C VAL A 85 -22.38 -8.11 2.58
N ASP A 86 -23.41 -8.68 3.19
CA ASP A 86 -24.52 -7.98 3.85
C ASP A 86 -24.94 -8.67 5.15
N ALA A 87 -26.11 -8.33 5.66
CA ALA A 87 -26.66 -8.92 6.90
C ALA A 87 -26.93 -10.42 6.78
N GLU A 88 -27.25 -10.93 5.60
CA GLU A 88 -27.46 -12.38 5.38
C GLU A 88 -26.14 -13.14 5.56
N TRP A 89 -25.06 -12.66 4.95
CA TRP A 89 -23.72 -13.23 5.15
C TRP A 89 -23.32 -13.26 6.62
N MET A 90 -23.55 -12.16 7.31
CA MET A 90 -23.22 -12.04 8.73
C MET A 90 -24.03 -13.00 9.60
N ALA A 91 -25.28 -13.30 9.24
CA ALA A 91 -26.11 -14.28 9.96
C ALA A 91 -25.49 -15.70 9.92
N TYR A 92 -24.93 -16.12 8.77
CA TYR A 92 -24.19 -17.39 8.69
C TYR A 92 -22.90 -17.36 9.51
N LEU A 93 -22.16 -16.25 9.48
CA LEU A 93 -20.91 -16.09 10.24
C LEU A 93 -21.15 -16.09 11.75
N GLY A 94 -22.28 -15.57 12.22
CA GLY A 94 -22.68 -15.62 13.62
C GLY A 94 -22.90 -17.04 14.17
N ALA A 95 -23.04 -18.03 13.29
CA ALA A 95 -23.15 -19.45 13.68
C ALA A 95 -21.78 -20.15 13.88
N TYR A 96 -20.66 -19.46 13.56
CA TYR A 96 -19.32 -20.04 13.63
C TYR A 96 -18.85 -20.19 15.08
N ARG A 97 -18.50 -21.43 15.47
CA ARG A 97 -18.13 -21.73 16.87
C ARG A 97 -16.69 -21.38 17.21
N TYR A 98 -15.82 -21.30 16.22
CA TYR A 98 -14.37 -21.12 16.41
C TYR A 98 -13.87 -19.81 15.82
N LEU A 99 -14.75 -18.97 15.30
CA LEU A 99 -14.37 -17.70 14.71
C LEU A 99 -13.74 -16.78 15.75
N HIS A 100 -12.47 -16.43 15.54
CA HIS A 100 -11.73 -15.53 16.41
C HIS A 100 -11.34 -14.22 15.71
N SER A 101 -11.35 -14.18 14.36
CA SER A 101 -11.06 -12.99 13.57
C SER A 101 -12.03 -12.85 12.41
N ILE A 102 -12.59 -11.65 12.24
CA ILE A 102 -13.46 -11.29 11.13
C ILE A 102 -13.05 -9.94 10.54
N ASN A 103 -12.82 -9.91 9.21
CA ASN A 103 -12.59 -8.70 8.46
C ASN A 103 -13.66 -8.53 7.38
N VAL A 104 -14.50 -7.51 7.52
CA VAL A 104 -15.52 -7.07 6.54
C VAL A 104 -15.30 -5.61 6.16
N SER A 105 -14.07 -5.12 6.29
CA SER A 105 -13.73 -3.73 5.99
C SER A 105 -14.05 -3.36 4.54
N GLY A 106 -14.62 -2.18 4.35
CA GLY A 106 -15.00 -1.68 3.03
C GLY A 106 -16.21 -2.35 2.39
N CYS A 107 -16.88 -3.29 3.07
CA CYS A 107 -18.10 -3.93 2.57
C CYS A 107 -19.30 -2.98 2.62
N ARG A 108 -19.80 -2.55 1.46
CA ARG A 108 -20.89 -1.56 1.36
C ARG A 108 -22.25 -2.06 1.85
N GLY A 109 -22.45 -3.37 1.94
CA GLY A 109 -23.66 -4.01 2.42
C GLY A 109 -23.77 -4.05 3.95
N ILE A 110 -22.67 -3.90 4.67
CA ILE A 110 -22.62 -3.95 6.13
C ILE A 110 -23.26 -2.71 6.75
N ASN A 111 -24.20 -2.95 7.66
CA ASN A 111 -24.95 -1.93 8.39
C ASN A 111 -25.15 -2.35 9.86
N ASN A 112 -25.88 -1.55 10.64
CA ASN A 112 -26.10 -1.82 12.07
C ASN A 112 -26.71 -3.20 12.35
N SER A 113 -27.68 -3.65 11.55
CA SER A 113 -28.32 -4.95 11.73
C SER A 113 -27.37 -6.11 11.40
N SER A 114 -26.38 -5.90 10.55
CA SER A 114 -25.38 -6.91 10.22
C SER A 114 -24.53 -7.31 11.43
N LEU A 115 -24.25 -6.38 12.35
CA LEU A 115 -23.44 -6.67 13.56
C LEU A 115 -24.21 -7.42 14.64
N TRP A 116 -25.54 -7.47 14.56
CA TRP A 116 -26.36 -8.24 15.52
C TRP A 116 -25.94 -9.72 15.58
N ALA A 117 -25.54 -10.28 14.44
CA ALA A 117 -25.07 -11.66 14.35
C ALA A 117 -23.81 -11.96 15.18
N LEU A 118 -23.02 -10.94 15.51
CA LEU A 118 -21.81 -11.08 16.32
C LEU A 118 -22.06 -10.93 17.83
N THR A 119 -23.30 -10.63 18.22
CA THR A 119 -23.64 -10.39 19.62
C THR A 119 -23.32 -11.61 20.49
N GLY A 120 -22.49 -11.44 21.52
CA GLY A 120 -22.16 -12.50 22.48
C GLY A 120 -21.24 -13.60 21.95
N MET A 121 -20.56 -13.39 20.82
CA MET A 121 -19.56 -14.34 20.31
C MET A 121 -18.28 -14.32 21.18
N ASP A 122 -18.25 -15.18 22.19
CA ASP A 122 -17.14 -15.24 23.17
C ASP A 122 -15.79 -15.72 22.61
N THR A 123 -15.77 -16.25 21.40
CA THR A 123 -14.54 -16.69 20.72
C THR A 123 -13.86 -15.55 19.97
N LEU A 124 -14.61 -14.51 19.63
CA LEU A 124 -14.15 -13.43 18.74
C LEU A 124 -13.18 -12.51 19.47
N LYS A 125 -11.99 -12.35 18.91
CA LYS A 125 -10.89 -11.54 19.43
C LYS A 125 -10.58 -10.34 18.54
N GLU A 126 -10.82 -10.46 17.25
CA GLU A 126 -10.49 -9.43 16.27
C GLU A 126 -11.66 -9.14 15.35
N VAL A 127 -12.00 -7.84 15.20
CA VAL A 127 -13.06 -7.35 14.33
C VAL A 127 -12.56 -6.16 13.54
N ASP A 128 -12.60 -6.27 12.21
CA ASP A 128 -12.35 -5.16 11.29
C ASP A 128 -13.60 -4.84 10.49
N ILE A 129 -14.21 -3.71 10.80
CA ILE A 129 -15.37 -3.12 10.14
C ILE A 129 -15.05 -1.73 9.58
N SER A 130 -13.77 -1.44 9.40
CA SER A 130 -13.31 -0.16 8.86
C SER A 130 -13.97 0.14 7.51
N ARG A 131 -14.22 1.41 7.23
CA ARG A 131 -14.83 1.87 5.97
C ARG A 131 -16.25 1.36 5.70
N CYS A 132 -16.92 0.78 6.68
CA CYS A 132 -18.33 0.46 6.60
C CYS A 132 -19.17 1.69 6.98
N SER A 133 -19.36 2.62 6.06
CA SER A 133 -19.94 3.94 6.30
C SER A 133 -21.40 3.93 6.79
N LYS A 134 -22.11 2.81 6.64
CA LYS A 134 -23.50 2.65 7.14
C LYS A 134 -23.56 2.21 8.60
N LEU A 135 -22.41 1.90 9.22
CA LEU A 135 -22.33 1.56 10.65
C LEU A 135 -22.30 2.84 11.49
N THR A 136 -23.17 2.89 12.49
CA THR A 136 -23.30 4.00 13.42
C THR A 136 -23.23 3.49 14.87
N ASP A 137 -23.41 4.37 15.84
CA ASP A 137 -23.43 4.03 17.27
C ASP A 137 -24.41 2.89 17.61
N ALA A 138 -25.53 2.79 16.87
CA ALA A 138 -26.51 1.72 17.08
C ALA A 138 -25.94 0.32 16.74
N GLY A 139 -25.03 0.22 15.78
CA GLY A 139 -24.39 -1.05 15.43
C GLY A 139 -23.32 -1.47 16.42
N ILE A 140 -22.54 -0.51 16.94
CA ILE A 140 -21.43 -0.79 17.83
C ILE A 140 -21.86 -1.45 19.13
N VAL A 141 -23.09 -1.17 19.62
CA VAL A 141 -23.65 -1.78 20.83
C VAL A 141 -23.58 -3.32 20.80
N HIS A 142 -23.70 -3.93 19.63
CA HIS A 142 -23.61 -5.38 19.48
C HIS A 142 -22.21 -5.92 19.77
N LEU A 143 -21.16 -5.15 19.48
CA LEU A 143 -19.77 -5.52 19.75
C LEU A 143 -19.40 -5.36 21.24
N LEU A 144 -20.08 -4.47 21.98
CA LEU A 144 -19.79 -4.24 23.39
C LEU A 144 -20.05 -5.48 24.25
N SER A 145 -20.87 -6.43 23.77
CA SER A 145 -21.12 -7.71 24.43
C SER A 145 -19.97 -8.72 24.30
N ILE A 146 -19.00 -8.48 23.40
CA ILE A 146 -17.88 -9.38 23.12
C ILE A 146 -16.76 -9.16 24.15
N SER A 147 -16.84 -9.86 25.27
CA SER A 147 -15.95 -9.63 26.42
C SER A 147 -14.47 -9.98 26.18
N LYS A 148 -14.17 -10.71 25.10
CA LYS A 148 -12.81 -11.16 24.74
C LYS A 148 -12.20 -10.41 23.58
N LEU A 149 -12.83 -9.33 23.10
CA LEU A 149 -12.32 -8.55 21.99
C LEU A 149 -10.99 -7.89 22.36
N GLU A 150 -9.96 -8.18 21.58
CA GLU A 150 -8.58 -7.71 21.77
C GLU A 150 -8.21 -6.68 20.70
N LYS A 151 -8.77 -6.80 19.47
CA LYS A 151 -8.47 -5.89 18.37
C LYS A 151 -9.74 -5.41 17.69
N LEU A 152 -9.88 -4.11 17.57
CA LEU A 152 -11.05 -3.46 16.98
C LEU A 152 -10.63 -2.36 16.01
N PHE A 153 -11.08 -2.48 14.75
CA PHE A 153 -10.84 -1.52 13.71
C PHE A 153 -12.18 -1.00 13.21
N VAL A 154 -12.44 0.27 13.46
CA VAL A 154 -13.70 0.97 13.14
C VAL A 154 -13.48 2.28 12.38
N SER A 155 -12.27 2.47 11.84
CA SER A 155 -11.93 3.69 11.13
C SER A 155 -12.86 3.97 9.96
N GLN A 156 -13.14 5.25 9.71
CA GLN A 156 -13.98 5.72 8.60
C GLN A 156 -15.39 5.06 8.56
N THR A 157 -15.96 4.78 9.73
CA THR A 157 -17.38 4.41 9.90
C THR A 157 -18.23 5.65 10.21
N GLY A 158 -19.53 5.46 10.46
CA GLY A 158 -20.45 6.52 10.89
C GLY A 158 -20.57 6.69 12.41
N LEU A 159 -19.56 6.26 13.18
CA LEU A 159 -19.55 6.44 14.63
C LEU A 159 -19.41 7.90 15.01
N THR A 160 -20.18 8.31 16.03
CA THR A 160 -20.08 9.62 16.66
C THR A 160 -19.24 9.55 17.94
N GLU A 161 -18.98 10.71 18.54
CA GLU A 161 -18.32 10.79 19.86
C GLU A 161 -18.98 9.88 20.91
N LYS A 162 -20.32 9.77 20.90
CA LYS A 162 -21.05 8.91 21.84
C LYS A 162 -20.74 7.43 21.66
N GLY A 163 -20.69 6.96 20.42
CA GLY A 163 -20.30 5.57 20.10
C GLY A 163 -18.86 5.27 20.55
N ILE A 164 -17.94 6.21 20.33
CA ILE A 164 -16.54 6.08 20.74
C ILE A 164 -16.42 5.97 22.27
N ILE A 165 -17.14 6.79 23.03
CA ILE A 165 -17.15 6.73 24.50
C ILE A 165 -17.60 5.34 25.00
N GLN A 166 -18.56 4.70 24.34
CA GLN A 166 -19.04 3.37 24.73
C GLN A 166 -17.98 2.28 24.58
N LEU A 167 -17.00 2.45 23.68
CA LEU A 167 -15.89 1.49 23.51
C LEU A 167 -15.04 1.34 24.77
N SER A 168 -15.10 2.27 25.71
CA SER A 168 -14.43 2.18 27.02
C SER A 168 -14.80 0.94 27.83
N SER A 169 -15.94 0.29 27.52
CA SER A 169 -16.34 -0.98 28.14
C SER A 169 -15.50 -2.18 27.70
N LEU A 170 -14.83 -2.13 26.55
CA LEU A 170 -14.03 -3.21 25.97
C LEU A 170 -12.60 -3.26 26.56
N ARG A 171 -12.47 -3.52 27.85
CA ARG A 171 -11.22 -3.39 28.63
C ARG A 171 -10.09 -4.34 28.24
N LYS A 172 -10.31 -5.25 27.29
CA LYS A 172 -9.27 -6.18 26.80
C LYS A 172 -8.60 -5.71 25.52
N LEU A 173 -9.06 -4.60 24.95
CA LEU A 173 -8.48 -4.08 23.72
C LEU A 173 -6.99 -3.77 23.92
N SER A 174 -6.19 -4.33 23.03
CA SER A 174 -4.78 -4.00 22.80
C SER A 174 -4.57 -3.20 21.52
N VAL A 175 -5.47 -3.35 20.54
CA VAL A 175 -5.44 -2.62 19.28
C VAL A 175 -6.76 -1.90 19.05
N LEU A 176 -6.70 -0.59 18.82
CA LEU A 176 -7.87 0.24 18.55
C LEU A 176 -7.58 1.22 17.41
N ASP A 177 -8.31 1.07 16.31
CA ASP A 177 -8.27 1.97 15.16
C ASP A 177 -9.56 2.79 15.08
N LEU A 178 -9.46 4.09 15.36
CA LEU A 178 -10.52 5.10 15.31
C LEU A 178 -10.26 6.15 14.23
N GLY A 179 -9.33 5.90 13.32
CA GLY A 179 -8.88 6.88 12.37
C GLY A 179 -9.99 7.43 11.46
N GLY A 180 -9.97 8.75 11.24
CA GLY A 180 -11.00 9.45 10.47
C GLY A 180 -12.35 9.55 11.17
N LEU A 181 -12.43 9.22 12.49
CA LEU A 181 -13.61 9.43 13.32
C LEU A 181 -13.52 10.73 14.11
N PRO A 182 -14.64 11.31 14.54
CA PRO A 182 -14.68 12.57 15.29
C PRO A 182 -14.31 12.36 16.77
N VAL A 183 -13.12 11.80 17.04
CA VAL A 183 -12.59 11.66 18.40
C VAL A 183 -12.30 13.04 18.97
N THR A 184 -12.89 13.35 20.12
CA THR A 184 -12.66 14.60 20.86
C THR A 184 -11.79 14.33 22.09
N ASP A 185 -11.31 15.38 22.75
CA ASP A 185 -10.59 15.28 24.01
C ASP A 185 -11.40 14.53 25.09
N LEU A 186 -12.73 14.74 25.12
CA LEU A 186 -13.64 14.04 26.02
C LEU A 186 -13.74 12.55 25.70
N ALA A 187 -13.88 12.21 24.42
CA ALA A 187 -13.95 10.82 23.99
C ALA A 187 -12.64 10.10 24.32
N LEU A 188 -11.47 10.69 24.03
CA LEU A 188 -10.17 10.11 24.35
C LEU A 188 -10.00 9.93 25.88
N SER A 189 -10.44 10.90 26.69
CA SER A 189 -10.43 10.80 28.16
C SER A 189 -11.27 9.64 28.67
N SER A 190 -12.39 9.30 28.01
CA SER A 190 -13.20 8.14 28.40
C SER A 190 -12.51 6.81 28.14
N LEU A 191 -11.59 6.75 27.16
CA LEU A 191 -10.84 5.56 26.78
C LEU A 191 -9.64 5.28 27.69
N GLN A 192 -9.29 6.15 28.66
CA GLN A 192 -8.16 5.97 29.59
C GLN A 192 -8.19 4.65 30.38
N VAL A 193 -9.37 4.03 30.52
CA VAL A 193 -9.55 2.74 31.18
C VAL A 193 -9.03 1.55 30.38
N LEU A 194 -8.68 1.74 29.10
CA LEU A 194 -8.14 0.73 28.19
C LEU A 194 -6.62 0.59 28.36
N THR A 195 -6.17 0.27 29.56
CA THR A 195 -4.74 0.25 29.95
C THR A 195 -3.90 -0.83 29.26
N LYS A 196 -4.53 -1.69 28.43
CA LYS A 196 -3.84 -2.72 27.66
C LYS A 196 -3.51 -2.29 26.23
N LEU A 197 -3.88 -1.05 25.85
CA LEU A 197 -3.63 -0.57 24.49
C LEU A 197 -2.13 -0.52 24.20
N GLU A 198 -1.77 -1.19 23.12
CA GLU A 198 -0.45 -1.23 22.48
C GLU A 198 -0.45 -0.45 21.17
N TYR A 199 -1.58 -0.44 20.48
CA TYR A 199 -1.78 0.25 19.21
C TYR A 199 -2.98 1.18 19.30
N LEU A 200 -2.79 2.48 19.00
CA LEU A 200 -3.85 3.47 18.93
C LEU A 200 -3.71 4.33 17.67
N ASP A 201 -4.73 4.27 16.83
CA ASP A 201 -4.84 5.13 15.65
C ASP A 201 -6.04 6.06 15.80
N ILE A 202 -5.78 7.37 15.82
CA ILE A 202 -6.76 8.45 15.97
C ILE A 202 -6.50 9.58 14.96
N TRP A 203 -5.96 9.26 13.79
CA TRP A 203 -5.69 10.26 12.75
C TRP A 203 -6.96 10.98 12.31
N GLY A 204 -6.82 12.25 11.91
CA GLY A 204 -7.94 13.05 11.44
C GLY A 204 -8.98 13.40 12.50
N SER A 205 -8.66 13.17 13.77
CA SER A 205 -9.53 13.47 14.90
C SER A 205 -9.45 14.94 15.35
N LYS A 206 -10.35 15.33 16.24
CA LYS A 206 -10.45 16.70 16.79
C LYS A 206 -9.74 16.84 18.15
N ILE A 207 -8.71 16.04 18.39
CA ILE A 207 -7.94 16.11 19.62
C ILE A 207 -6.97 17.29 19.62
N SER A 208 -6.75 17.84 20.81
CA SER A 208 -5.76 18.88 21.10
C SER A 208 -4.69 18.36 22.09
N ASP A 209 -3.74 19.21 22.46
CA ASP A 209 -2.74 18.87 23.48
C ASP A 209 -3.40 18.53 24.84
N GLY A 210 -4.56 19.15 25.15
CA GLY A 210 -5.34 18.82 26.34
C GLY A 210 -5.82 17.35 26.34
N GLY A 211 -6.32 16.86 25.21
CA GLY A 211 -6.69 15.46 25.04
C GLY A 211 -5.48 14.55 24.99
N ALA A 212 -4.41 14.95 24.30
CA ALA A 212 -3.19 14.17 24.18
C ALA A 212 -2.54 13.87 25.55
N ALA A 213 -2.70 14.74 26.55
CA ALA A 213 -2.22 14.51 27.90
C ALA A 213 -2.73 13.21 28.55
N VAL A 214 -3.89 12.69 28.10
CA VAL A 214 -4.45 11.41 28.57
C VAL A 214 -3.64 10.21 28.09
N LEU A 215 -2.91 10.33 26.98
CA LEU A 215 -2.13 9.24 26.39
C LEU A 215 -1.13 8.61 27.36
N LYS A 216 -0.63 9.38 28.35
CA LYS A 216 0.25 8.87 29.42
C LYS A 216 -0.36 7.71 30.23
N MET A 217 -1.67 7.54 30.19
CA MET A 217 -2.37 6.44 30.87
C MET A 217 -2.20 5.11 30.12
N PHE A 218 -1.81 5.13 28.84
CA PHE A 218 -1.59 3.95 28.02
C PHE A 218 -0.12 3.49 28.09
N SER A 219 0.27 2.96 29.25
CA SER A 219 1.67 2.60 29.55
C SER A 219 2.27 1.54 28.61
N LYS A 220 1.45 0.79 27.87
CA LYS A 220 1.89 -0.25 26.93
C LYS A 220 1.91 0.21 25.48
N LEU A 221 1.56 1.47 25.22
CA LEU A 221 1.42 1.98 23.86
C LEU A 221 2.78 1.96 23.16
N ASN A 222 2.87 1.21 22.05
CA ASN A 222 4.04 1.12 21.22
C ASN A 222 3.84 1.78 19.85
N PHE A 223 2.59 1.90 19.38
CA PHE A 223 2.22 2.59 18.14
C PHE A 223 1.18 3.68 18.43
N LEU A 224 1.45 4.89 17.94
CA LEU A 224 0.53 6.03 18.03
C LEU A 224 0.47 6.77 16.69
N ASN A 225 -0.75 6.92 16.17
CA ASN A 225 -1.01 7.76 15.01
C ASN A 225 -1.96 8.90 15.39
N VAL A 226 -1.43 10.13 15.40
CA VAL A 226 -2.16 11.38 15.63
C VAL A 226 -2.08 12.32 14.42
N ALA A 227 -1.77 11.78 13.24
CA ALA A 227 -1.69 12.58 12.02
C ALA A 227 -2.99 13.36 11.76
N TRP A 228 -2.87 14.57 11.18
CA TRP A 228 -4.03 15.43 10.87
C TRP A 228 -4.86 15.80 12.11
N THR A 229 -4.22 16.00 13.24
CA THR A 229 -4.86 16.49 14.47
C THR A 229 -4.31 17.85 14.87
N ASN A 230 -4.87 18.45 15.93
CA ASN A 230 -4.37 19.70 16.51
C ASN A 230 -3.35 19.45 17.65
N VAL A 231 -2.79 18.26 17.71
CA VAL A 231 -1.74 17.91 18.69
C VAL A 231 -0.42 18.51 18.24
N THR A 232 0.19 19.32 19.10
CA THR A 232 1.49 19.96 18.85
C THR A 232 2.65 19.27 19.56
N LYS A 233 2.33 18.43 20.57
CA LYS A 233 3.27 17.63 21.35
C LYS A 233 2.58 16.43 21.98
N VAL A 234 3.34 15.38 22.21
CA VAL A 234 2.88 14.13 22.83
C VAL A 234 3.51 13.99 24.22
N PRO A 235 2.77 13.47 25.23
CA PRO A 235 3.38 13.20 26.53
C PRO A 235 4.46 12.11 26.42
N HIS A 236 5.28 11.98 27.46
CA HIS A 236 6.24 10.88 27.54
C HIS A 236 5.54 9.52 27.53
N LEU A 237 5.90 8.66 26.58
CA LEU A 237 5.38 7.31 26.37
C LEU A 237 6.56 6.33 26.29
N PRO A 238 6.97 5.68 27.39
CA PRO A 238 8.25 4.96 27.48
C PRO A 238 8.37 3.78 26.51
N ASN A 239 7.26 3.15 26.14
CA ASN A 239 7.24 2.00 25.23
C ASN A 239 6.95 2.37 23.77
N LEU A 240 6.83 3.66 23.45
CA LEU A 240 6.50 4.09 22.10
C LEU A 240 7.65 3.83 21.13
N THR A 241 7.40 3.02 20.11
CA THR A 241 8.37 2.68 19.07
C THR A 241 8.03 3.31 17.73
N CYS A 242 6.76 3.61 17.49
CA CYS A 242 6.28 4.20 16.24
C CYS A 242 5.35 5.39 16.53
N LEU A 243 5.69 6.56 15.98
CA LEU A 243 4.90 7.77 16.11
C LEU A 243 4.64 8.38 14.73
N ASN A 244 3.36 8.64 14.44
CA ASN A 244 2.95 9.40 13.27
C ASN A 244 2.28 10.71 13.70
N MET A 245 2.93 11.84 13.37
CA MET A 245 2.44 13.21 13.54
C MET A 245 2.37 13.94 12.18
N SER A 246 2.18 13.20 11.11
CA SER A 246 2.09 13.80 9.78
C SER A 246 0.96 14.82 9.69
N ASN A 247 1.22 15.91 8.96
CA ASN A 247 0.28 17.03 8.80
C ASN A 247 -0.17 17.68 10.12
N CYS A 248 0.63 17.61 11.16
CA CYS A 248 0.45 18.36 12.40
C CYS A 248 1.33 19.62 12.42
N THR A 249 0.95 20.59 13.25
CA THR A 249 1.86 21.70 13.62
C THR A 249 2.63 21.26 14.86
N ILE A 250 3.94 21.09 14.75
CA ILE A 250 4.77 20.51 15.81
C ILE A 250 5.66 21.56 16.42
N HIS A 251 5.55 21.76 17.73
CA HIS A 251 6.46 22.60 18.50
C HIS A 251 7.57 21.76 19.15
N SER A 252 7.19 20.62 19.72
CA SER A 252 8.09 19.59 20.24
C SER A 252 7.42 18.23 20.08
N ILE A 253 8.15 17.18 19.74
CA ILE A 253 7.57 15.85 19.59
C ILE A 253 7.11 15.32 20.96
N PHE A 254 7.94 15.46 21.98
CA PHE A 254 7.59 15.07 23.34
C PHE A 254 7.54 16.26 24.28
N GLU A 255 6.69 16.19 25.31
CA GLU A 255 6.75 17.13 26.43
C GLU A 255 8.11 16.99 27.12
N GLY A 256 8.60 18.09 27.70
CA GLY A 256 9.89 18.11 28.43
C GLY A 256 9.92 17.02 29.48
N LEU A 257 10.98 16.22 29.46
CA LEU A 257 11.24 15.16 30.42
C LEU A 257 11.70 15.78 31.76
N ALA A 258 11.33 15.19 32.87
CA ALA A 258 11.97 15.48 34.15
C ALA A 258 13.44 15.02 34.06
N ASP A 259 14.35 15.72 34.75
CA ASP A 259 15.83 15.62 34.65
C ASP A 259 16.46 14.21 34.76
N ARG A 260 15.69 13.15 34.86
CA ARG A 260 16.16 11.77 35.07
C ARG A 260 15.48 10.71 34.21
N GLU A 261 14.59 11.08 33.30
CA GLU A 261 13.89 10.10 32.44
C GLU A 261 14.58 10.02 31.08
N GLU A 262 14.93 8.82 30.66
CA GLU A 262 15.37 8.56 29.28
C GLU A 262 14.21 8.77 28.33
N GLY A 263 14.48 9.34 27.15
CA GLY A 263 13.49 9.48 26.09
C GLY A 263 12.96 8.12 25.60
N PRO A 264 11.78 8.06 24.99
CA PRO A 264 11.27 6.81 24.42
C PRO A 264 12.20 6.31 23.31
N HIS A 265 12.40 4.99 23.22
CA HIS A 265 13.19 4.36 22.17
C HIS A 265 12.43 4.34 20.84
N LEU A 266 12.18 5.53 20.30
CA LEU A 266 11.45 5.69 19.06
C LEU A 266 12.26 5.14 17.89
N ARG A 267 11.67 4.20 17.15
CA ARG A 267 12.29 3.55 15.99
C ARG A 267 11.77 4.10 14.67
N LYS A 268 10.49 4.49 14.63
CA LYS A 268 9.83 5.03 13.44
C LYS A 268 9.20 6.37 13.75
N LEU A 269 9.51 7.36 12.93
CA LEU A 269 8.98 8.71 13.05
C LEU A 269 8.47 9.21 11.70
N LEU A 270 7.17 9.49 11.64
CA LEU A 270 6.51 10.01 10.46
C LEU A 270 6.05 11.44 10.72
N LEU A 271 6.59 12.37 9.95
CA LEU A 271 6.33 13.82 10.02
C LEU A 271 6.00 14.40 8.63
N SER A 272 5.48 13.55 7.72
CA SER A 272 5.14 14.00 6.37
C SER A 272 4.14 15.16 6.39
N GLY A 273 4.41 16.23 5.64
CA GLY A 273 3.56 17.42 5.62
C GLY A 273 3.49 18.20 6.94
N ALA A 274 4.29 17.83 7.94
CA ALA A 274 4.30 18.54 9.22
C ALA A 274 4.87 19.96 9.07
N THR A 275 4.27 20.90 9.82
CA THR A 275 4.79 22.26 9.97
C THR A 275 5.63 22.32 11.23
N LEU A 276 6.93 22.51 11.07
CA LEU A 276 7.91 22.59 12.14
C LEU A 276 8.45 24.02 12.22
N SER A 277 8.48 24.60 13.42
CA SER A 277 9.09 25.92 13.65
C SER A 277 10.62 25.81 13.65
N ASP A 278 11.17 24.85 14.39
CA ASP A 278 12.57 24.44 14.39
C ASP A 278 12.61 22.91 14.59
N ILE A 279 13.37 22.21 13.75
CA ILE A 279 13.48 20.75 13.83
C ILE A 279 14.33 20.31 15.01
N ASN A 280 15.35 21.09 15.39
CA ASN A 280 16.22 20.77 16.50
C ASN A 280 15.46 20.88 17.84
N ASP A 281 14.63 21.92 17.98
CA ASP A 281 13.74 22.05 19.13
C ASP A 281 12.70 20.93 19.17
N ALA A 282 12.14 20.57 18.01
CA ALA A 282 11.15 19.50 17.91
C ALA A 282 11.73 18.14 18.32
N LEU A 283 12.99 17.86 17.99
CA LEU A 283 13.69 16.60 18.29
C LEU A 283 14.43 16.60 19.64
N LEU A 284 14.38 17.68 20.44
CA LEU A 284 15.18 17.83 21.66
C LEU A 284 15.07 16.64 22.62
N HIS A 285 13.89 16.02 22.71
CA HIS A 285 13.60 14.89 23.61
C HIS A 285 13.48 13.55 22.87
N VAL A 286 14.01 13.46 21.66
CA VAL A 286 14.02 12.26 20.83
C VAL A 286 15.44 11.73 20.75
N GLU A 287 15.63 10.43 21.04
CA GLU A 287 16.92 9.76 20.88
C GLU A 287 17.16 9.41 19.41
N PRO A 288 17.95 10.21 18.64
CA PRO A 288 18.05 10.05 17.19
C PRO A 288 18.74 8.75 16.76
N ARG A 289 19.60 8.18 17.62
CA ARG A 289 20.37 6.96 17.34
C ARG A 289 19.53 5.70 17.22
N HIS A 290 18.29 5.70 17.71
CA HIS A 290 17.39 4.56 17.64
C HIS A 290 16.43 4.61 16.43
N ILE A 291 16.35 5.77 15.76
CA ILE A 291 15.46 5.93 14.61
C ILE A 291 16.08 5.24 13.40
N PHE A 292 15.39 4.20 12.90
CA PHE A 292 15.75 3.54 11.65
C PHE A 292 14.84 3.92 10.48
N PHE A 293 13.65 4.48 10.75
CA PHE A 293 12.71 4.94 9.73
C PHE A 293 12.31 6.39 10.00
N LEU A 294 12.60 7.27 9.06
CA LEU A 294 12.21 8.68 9.10
C LEU A 294 11.50 9.09 7.81
N ASN A 295 10.30 9.62 7.93
CA ASN A 295 9.61 10.29 6.83
C ASN A 295 9.36 11.75 7.21
N VAL A 296 10.01 12.67 6.52
CA VAL A 296 9.82 14.13 6.63
C VAL A 296 9.40 14.73 5.30
N SER A 297 8.85 13.91 4.41
CA SER A 297 8.39 14.35 3.09
C SER A 297 7.35 15.48 3.21
N GLN A 298 7.26 16.33 2.19
CA GLN A 298 6.30 17.45 2.13
C GLN A 298 6.41 18.45 3.30
N SER A 299 7.43 18.32 4.15
CA SER A 299 7.63 19.23 5.28
C SER A 299 8.23 20.58 4.86
N THR A 300 8.11 21.58 5.74
CA THR A 300 8.64 22.92 5.50
C THR A 300 10.12 23.08 5.84
N LEU A 301 10.83 21.98 6.11
CA LEU A 301 12.22 21.96 6.53
C LEU A 301 13.14 22.67 5.53
N GLN A 302 14.09 23.41 6.07
CA GLN A 302 15.16 24.10 5.33
C GLN A 302 16.55 23.61 5.74
N ASP A 303 16.67 23.13 6.97
CA ASP A 303 17.88 22.58 7.54
C ASP A 303 17.75 21.07 7.74
N PHE A 304 18.82 20.34 7.42
CA PHE A 304 18.90 18.87 7.47
C PHE A 304 20.07 18.37 8.31
N GLU A 305 20.78 19.26 9.04
CA GLU A 305 21.95 18.91 9.86
C GLU A 305 21.60 17.87 10.96
N PHE A 306 20.36 17.87 11.43
CA PHE A 306 19.86 16.90 12.42
C PHE A 306 20.00 15.43 11.97
N LEU A 307 20.01 15.17 10.65
CA LEU A 307 20.16 13.82 10.09
C LEU A 307 21.50 13.19 10.48
N GLY A 308 22.57 13.97 10.59
CA GLY A 308 23.90 13.46 10.92
C GLY A 308 23.99 12.71 12.26
N ASN A 309 23.01 12.90 13.15
CA ASN A 309 22.94 12.21 14.44
C ASN A 309 22.15 10.88 14.39
N MET A 310 21.50 10.56 13.25
CA MET A 310 20.62 9.39 13.09
C MET A 310 21.37 8.19 12.50
N THR A 311 22.41 7.74 13.16
CA THR A 311 23.37 6.73 12.64
C THR A 311 22.77 5.35 12.37
N ALA A 312 21.58 5.03 12.87
CA ALA A 312 20.87 3.76 12.61
C ALA A 312 19.83 3.88 11.50
N LEU A 313 19.78 5.03 10.79
CA LEU A 313 18.71 5.29 9.82
C LEU A 313 18.88 4.43 8.57
N GLU A 314 17.93 3.53 8.33
CA GLU A 314 17.86 2.66 7.15
C GLU A 314 16.92 3.21 6.08
N HIS A 315 15.86 3.90 6.50
CA HIS A 315 14.84 4.45 5.60
C HIS A 315 14.67 5.94 5.79
N LEU A 316 14.87 6.70 4.71
CA LEU A 316 14.75 8.15 4.69
C LEU A 316 13.89 8.60 3.52
N ASP A 317 12.75 9.25 3.81
CA ASP A 317 11.92 9.93 2.82
C ASP A 317 12.01 11.44 3.00
N LEU A 318 12.63 12.11 2.03
CA LEU A 318 12.80 13.55 1.92
C LEU A 318 12.03 14.11 0.72
N SER A 319 11.12 13.33 0.13
CA SER A 319 10.39 13.75 -1.07
C SER A 319 9.59 15.03 -0.82
N PHE A 320 9.44 15.85 -1.86
CA PHE A 320 8.75 17.15 -1.80
C PHE A 320 9.33 18.14 -0.77
N THR A 321 10.58 17.96 -0.33
CA THR A 321 11.28 18.93 0.52
C THR A 321 12.08 19.92 -0.33
N ARG A 322 12.67 20.92 0.33
CA ARG A 322 13.49 21.94 -0.33
C ARG A 322 14.98 21.57 -0.43
N ILE A 323 15.29 20.28 -0.29
CA ILE A 323 16.67 19.80 -0.39
C ILE A 323 17.28 20.11 -1.76
N ARG A 324 18.58 20.44 -1.77
CA ARG A 324 19.39 20.80 -2.94
C ARG A 324 20.79 20.24 -2.79
N ASP A 325 21.59 20.33 -3.82
CA ASP A 325 22.97 19.85 -3.84
C ASP A 325 23.83 20.42 -2.71
N ASN A 326 23.58 21.66 -2.29
CA ASN A 326 24.38 22.34 -1.27
C ASN A 326 24.08 21.96 0.18
N ASN A 327 22.96 21.27 0.44
CA ASN A 327 22.54 20.84 1.78
C ASN A 327 22.37 19.33 1.92
N ILE A 328 23.04 18.56 1.07
CA ILE A 328 23.00 17.10 1.04
C ILE A 328 24.03 16.43 1.97
N SER A 329 25.03 17.21 2.44
CA SER A 329 26.14 16.69 3.24
C SER A 329 25.74 15.85 4.45
N PRO A 330 24.67 16.16 5.22
CA PRO A 330 24.27 15.33 6.36
C PRO A 330 23.85 13.91 5.98
N ILE A 331 23.33 13.71 4.75
CA ILE A 331 22.97 12.37 4.25
C ILE A 331 24.20 11.49 4.06
N LEU A 332 25.36 12.08 3.75
CA LEU A 332 26.61 11.33 3.58
C LEU A 332 27.04 10.61 4.86
N LEU A 333 26.67 11.16 6.03
CA LEU A 333 26.97 10.59 7.34
C LEU A 333 26.14 9.32 7.65
N LEU A 334 25.08 9.06 6.87
CA LEU A 334 24.19 7.91 7.02
C LEU A 334 24.64 6.70 6.18
N GLY A 335 25.77 6.79 5.50
CA GLY A 335 26.16 5.88 4.43
C GLY A 335 26.18 4.41 4.77
N GLU A 336 26.60 4.05 5.98
CA GLU A 336 26.71 2.64 6.37
C GLU A 336 25.37 1.98 6.69
N SER A 337 24.36 2.76 7.08
CA SER A 337 23.05 2.22 7.50
C SER A 337 21.98 2.36 6.44
N LEU A 338 22.05 3.40 5.59
CA LEU A 338 20.95 3.77 4.70
C LEU A 338 20.75 2.76 3.56
N ARG A 339 19.52 2.26 3.44
CA ARG A 339 19.09 1.31 2.40
C ARG A 339 18.04 1.87 1.45
N TYR A 340 17.18 2.71 1.96
CA TYR A 340 16.12 3.36 1.19
C TYR A 340 16.24 4.87 1.28
N LEU A 341 16.32 5.52 0.12
CA LEU A 341 16.38 6.98 0.02
C LEU A 341 15.38 7.47 -1.04
N ASN A 342 14.43 8.31 -0.60
CA ASN A 342 13.49 8.97 -1.50
C ASN A 342 13.79 10.48 -1.52
N LEU A 343 14.23 10.96 -2.67
CA LEU A 343 14.51 12.36 -2.98
C LEU A 343 13.57 12.90 -4.07
N SER A 344 12.46 12.23 -4.32
CA SER A 344 11.51 12.60 -5.38
C SER A 344 10.95 13.99 -5.15
N ASN A 345 10.72 14.74 -6.24
CA ASN A 345 10.20 16.11 -6.18
C ASN A 345 11.07 17.07 -5.34
N THR A 346 12.38 16.89 -5.37
CA THR A 346 13.36 17.79 -4.76
C THR A 346 14.11 18.57 -5.84
N ARG A 347 15.00 19.48 -5.41
CA ARG A 347 15.85 20.27 -6.32
C ARG A 347 17.25 19.69 -6.48
N LEU A 348 17.37 18.38 -6.29
CA LEU A 348 18.61 17.65 -6.51
C LEU A 348 18.93 17.60 -8.00
N THR A 349 20.20 17.74 -8.35
CA THR A 349 20.72 17.55 -9.71
C THR A 349 21.71 16.38 -9.76
N SER A 350 22.17 16.04 -10.96
CA SER A 350 23.22 15.02 -11.14
C SER A 350 24.49 15.33 -10.36
N THR A 351 24.83 16.62 -10.16
CA THR A 351 25.97 17.03 -9.36
C THR A 351 25.83 16.63 -7.90
N GLY A 352 24.68 16.91 -7.29
CA GLY A 352 24.39 16.51 -5.91
C GLY A 352 24.36 14.99 -5.77
N LEU A 353 23.81 14.27 -6.74
CA LEU A 353 23.80 12.81 -6.74
C LEU A 353 25.23 12.25 -6.80
N GLY A 354 26.11 12.85 -7.60
CA GLY A 354 27.54 12.47 -7.65
C GLY A 354 28.24 12.57 -6.30
N LEU A 355 27.84 13.51 -5.42
CA LEU A 355 28.36 13.60 -4.05
C LEU A 355 27.84 12.46 -3.16
N LEU A 356 26.60 12.00 -3.36
CA LEU A 356 25.99 10.90 -2.58
C LEU A 356 26.61 9.54 -2.92
N VAL A 357 26.87 9.31 -4.19
CA VAL A 357 27.45 8.05 -4.68
C VAL A 357 28.81 7.82 -4.02
N GLY A 358 29.23 6.70 -3.71
CA GLY A 358 30.48 6.40 -3.00
C GLY A 358 30.40 6.54 -1.46
N ASN A 359 29.39 7.26 -0.96
CA ASN A 359 29.12 7.36 0.48
C ASN A 359 27.90 6.53 0.92
N LEU A 360 27.16 5.90 -0.01
CA LEU A 360 25.97 5.12 0.25
C LEU A 360 26.08 3.67 -0.30
N PRO A 361 27.02 2.85 0.20
CA PRO A 361 27.33 1.53 -0.39
C PRO A 361 26.20 0.50 -0.26
N HIS A 362 25.28 0.69 0.67
CA HIS A 362 24.24 -0.27 1.00
C HIS A 362 22.83 0.13 0.50
N ILE A 363 22.75 1.18 -0.34
CA ILE A 363 21.46 1.60 -0.92
C ILE A 363 20.87 0.49 -1.78
N GLU A 364 19.67 0.08 -1.41
CA GLU A 364 18.86 -0.89 -2.15
C GLU A 364 17.74 -0.24 -2.98
N SER A 365 17.24 0.92 -2.53
CA SER A 365 16.16 1.65 -3.21
C SER A 365 16.47 3.13 -3.28
N LEU A 366 16.50 3.69 -4.50
CA LEU A 366 16.74 5.10 -4.77
C LEU A 366 15.62 5.66 -5.66
N LEU A 367 14.85 6.62 -5.12
CA LEU A 367 13.75 7.27 -5.82
C LEU A 367 14.11 8.73 -6.11
N LEU A 368 14.13 9.08 -7.39
CA LEU A 368 14.54 10.39 -7.92
C LEU A 368 13.49 11.01 -8.83
N THR A 369 12.24 10.56 -8.73
CA THR A 369 11.13 11.07 -9.56
C THR A 369 11.04 12.59 -9.50
N HIS A 370 10.83 13.26 -10.63
CA HIS A 370 10.71 14.72 -10.66
C HIS A 370 11.90 15.47 -10.07
N THR A 371 13.13 15.04 -10.32
CA THR A 371 14.35 15.74 -9.95
C THR A 371 15.05 16.32 -11.17
N GLY A 372 16.06 17.17 -10.95
CA GLY A 372 16.90 17.74 -12.01
C GLY A 372 17.98 16.80 -12.55
N VAL A 373 17.87 15.50 -12.28
CA VAL A 373 18.83 14.47 -12.71
C VAL A 373 18.76 14.25 -14.22
N ASP A 374 19.91 14.14 -14.88
CA ASP A 374 20.09 13.89 -16.29
C ASP A 374 21.02 12.70 -16.56
N ASP A 375 21.35 12.45 -17.81
CA ASP A 375 22.19 11.32 -18.24
C ASP A 375 23.57 11.27 -17.56
N SER A 376 24.12 12.40 -17.10
CA SER A 376 25.41 12.43 -16.39
C SER A 376 25.37 11.69 -15.05
N ALA A 377 24.20 11.53 -14.47
CA ALA A 377 24.01 10.79 -13.21
C ALA A 377 24.17 9.28 -13.38
N LEU A 378 23.93 8.73 -14.56
CA LEU A 378 23.91 7.28 -14.79
C LEU A 378 25.26 6.62 -14.49
N SER A 379 26.36 7.29 -14.82
CA SER A 379 27.72 6.82 -14.50
C SER A 379 27.96 6.73 -12.98
N TYR A 380 27.36 7.64 -12.21
CA TYR A 380 27.43 7.59 -10.75
C TYR A 380 26.53 6.46 -10.22
N ILE A 381 25.26 6.39 -10.65
CA ILE A 381 24.29 5.39 -10.21
C ILE A 381 24.81 3.96 -10.49
N SER A 382 25.49 3.76 -11.62
CA SER A 382 26.02 2.46 -12.04
C SER A 382 27.02 1.84 -11.06
N THR A 383 27.58 2.62 -10.15
CA THR A 383 28.52 2.14 -9.10
C THR A 383 27.81 1.70 -7.82
N MET A 384 26.49 1.86 -7.72
CA MET A 384 25.69 1.45 -6.56
C MET A 384 25.29 -0.03 -6.67
N GLU A 385 26.22 -0.95 -6.44
CA GLU A 385 26.05 -2.38 -6.70
C GLU A 385 24.89 -3.05 -5.95
N SER A 386 24.51 -2.53 -4.77
CA SER A 386 23.42 -3.07 -3.94
C SER A 386 22.03 -2.70 -4.43
N LEU A 387 21.91 -1.85 -5.48
CA LEU A 387 20.64 -1.25 -5.88
C LEU A 387 19.71 -2.29 -6.51
N LYS A 388 18.49 -2.37 -5.98
CA LYS A 388 17.40 -3.25 -6.43
C LYS A 388 16.26 -2.47 -7.09
N VAL A 389 16.02 -1.25 -6.62
CA VAL A 389 14.93 -0.39 -7.09
C VAL A 389 15.49 0.97 -7.46
N LEU A 390 15.24 1.38 -8.69
CA LEU A 390 15.63 2.69 -9.21
C LEU A 390 14.43 3.33 -9.91
N ASP A 391 14.03 4.51 -9.41
CA ASP A 391 12.99 5.33 -10.03
C ASP A 391 13.60 6.64 -10.53
N LEU A 392 13.60 6.80 -11.83
CA LEU A 392 14.09 7.96 -12.57
C LEU A 392 12.96 8.62 -13.38
N SER A 393 11.71 8.31 -13.03
CA SER A 393 10.56 8.84 -13.76
C SER A 393 10.51 10.37 -13.68
N ASN A 394 10.06 10.99 -14.75
CA ASN A 394 9.93 12.45 -14.86
C ASN A 394 11.23 13.21 -14.56
N THR A 395 12.37 12.68 -15.03
CA THR A 395 13.69 13.29 -14.96
C THR A 395 14.14 13.76 -16.34
N ASN A 396 15.32 14.39 -16.42
CA ASN A 396 15.90 14.87 -17.69
C ASN A 396 16.70 13.80 -18.44
N ILE A 397 16.52 12.53 -18.12
CA ILE A 397 17.22 11.42 -18.78
C ILE A 397 16.65 11.22 -20.18
N LYS A 398 17.56 11.12 -21.15
CA LYS A 398 17.27 10.84 -22.57
C LYS A 398 17.84 9.50 -23.02
N GLY A 399 18.79 8.95 -22.27
CA GLY A 399 19.51 7.73 -22.59
C GLY A 399 20.52 7.88 -23.74
N LEU A 400 20.74 9.11 -24.22
CA LEU A 400 21.59 9.43 -25.37
C LEU A 400 22.39 10.69 -25.10
N HIS A 401 23.69 10.64 -25.33
CA HIS A 401 24.56 11.80 -25.33
C HIS A 401 25.19 11.99 -26.73
N TYR A 402 25.14 13.22 -27.26
CA TYR A 402 25.76 13.57 -28.52
C TYR A 402 27.15 14.18 -28.27
N LEU A 403 28.18 13.59 -28.83
CA LEU A 403 29.51 14.19 -28.82
C LEU A 403 29.54 15.45 -29.67
N VAL A 404 29.95 16.55 -29.09
CA VAL A 404 30.20 17.80 -29.82
C VAL A 404 31.50 17.62 -30.63
N GLY A 405 31.40 17.16 -31.89
CA GLY A 405 32.54 16.93 -32.77
C GLY A 405 32.11 16.54 -34.17
N HIS A 406 33.06 16.32 -35.08
CA HIS A 406 32.82 16.08 -36.52
C HIS A 406 32.23 14.72 -36.88
N SER A 407 31.96 13.82 -35.91
CA SER A 407 31.23 12.55 -36.11
C SER A 407 29.92 12.55 -35.35
N PRO A 408 28.82 12.03 -35.92
CA PRO A 408 27.54 11.95 -35.25
C PRO A 408 27.48 10.71 -34.29
N ASP A 409 28.57 10.44 -33.58
CA ASP A 409 28.61 9.29 -32.69
C ASP A 409 27.69 9.55 -31.48
N GLN A 410 26.67 8.72 -31.35
CA GLN A 410 25.75 8.69 -30.23
C GLN A 410 26.30 7.74 -29.17
N ILE A 411 26.39 8.19 -27.92
CA ILE A 411 26.72 7.36 -26.78
C ILE A 411 25.41 6.98 -26.08
N LEU A 412 25.16 5.68 -25.92
CA LEU A 412 24.02 5.15 -25.19
C LEU A 412 24.35 5.19 -23.69
N THR A 413 23.76 6.10 -22.95
CA THR A 413 24.07 6.31 -21.51
C THR A 413 23.40 5.27 -20.62
N LEU A 414 22.28 4.69 -21.02
CA LEU A 414 21.61 3.62 -20.27
C LEU A 414 22.39 2.30 -20.23
N VAL A 415 23.44 2.14 -21.06
CA VAL A 415 24.39 1.00 -20.96
C VAL A 415 25.03 0.92 -19.58
N GLU A 416 25.28 2.05 -18.95
CA GLU A 416 25.88 2.12 -17.60
C GLU A 416 25.07 1.34 -16.57
N LEU A 417 23.71 1.30 -16.69
CA LEU A 417 22.84 0.57 -15.76
C LEU A 417 23.04 -0.95 -15.81
N GLN A 418 23.67 -1.50 -16.85
CA GLN A 418 23.98 -2.95 -16.93
C GLN A 418 24.96 -3.40 -15.84
N ASN A 419 25.67 -2.48 -15.20
CA ASN A 419 26.54 -2.74 -14.05
C ASN A 419 25.74 -3.11 -12.79
N LEU A 420 24.45 -2.73 -12.72
CA LEU A 420 23.56 -2.98 -11.59
C LEU A 420 22.99 -4.40 -11.63
N LYS A 421 23.78 -5.38 -11.23
CA LYS A 421 23.44 -6.81 -11.33
C LYS A 421 22.24 -7.23 -10.47
N HIS A 422 21.94 -6.47 -9.43
CA HIS A 422 20.86 -6.75 -8.49
C HIS A 422 19.58 -5.94 -8.78
N LEU A 423 19.57 -5.13 -9.86
CA LEU A 423 18.43 -4.29 -10.17
C LEU A 423 17.22 -5.14 -10.60
N GLU A 424 16.15 -5.05 -9.84
CA GLU A 424 14.91 -5.78 -10.04
C GLU A 424 13.79 -4.89 -10.62
N ARG A 425 13.79 -3.59 -10.24
CA ARG A 425 12.80 -2.62 -10.69
C ARG A 425 13.46 -1.37 -11.23
N LEU A 426 13.05 -1.00 -12.44
CA LEU A 426 13.45 0.25 -13.09
C LEU A 426 12.23 1.01 -13.58
N ASP A 427 12.12 2.28 -13.19
CA ASP A 427 11.08 3.19 -13.67
C ASP A 427 11.71 4.36 -14.43
N LEU A 428 11.28 4.54 -15.68
CA LEU A 428 11.68 5.60 -16.59
C LEU A 428 10.44 6.25 -17.25
N GLU A 429 9.30 6.22 -16.56
CA GLU A 429 8.08 6.87 -17.06
C GLU A 429 8.29 8.39 -17.20
N GLU A 430 7.63 9.02 -18.15
CA GLU A 430 7.68 10.47 -18.41
C GLU A 430 9.11 11.01 -18.64
N THR A 431 9.99 10.18 -19.21
CA THR A 431 11.32 10.58 -19.69
C THR A 431 11.32 10.73 -21.22
N GLN A 432 12.33 11.40 -21.78
CA GLN A 432 12.41 11.62 -23.23
C GLN A 432 13.21 10.53 -23.95
N ILE A 433 13.11 9.29 -23.49
CA ILE A 433 13.86 8.16 -24.06
C ILE A 433 13.25 7.69 -25.40
N ARG A 434 14.14 7.17 -26.27
CA ARG A 434 13.80 6.62 -27.59
C ARG A 434 14.14 5.14 -27.65
N ASP A 435 13.67 4.43 -28.69
CA ASP A 435 13.92 3.00 -28.89
C ASP A 435 15.41 2.64 -28.78
N GLU A 436 16.29 3.40 -29.45
CA GLU A 436 17.72 3.10 -29.45
C GLU A 436 18.32 3.20 -28.03
N ALA A 437 17.81 4.15 -27.24
CA ALA A 437 18.30 4.39 -25.88
C ALA A 437 17.95 3.26 -24.91
N VAL A 438 16.78 2.60 -25.06
CA VAL A 438 16.34 1.55 -24.14
C VAL A 438 16.87 0.15 -24.49
N LEU A 439 17.39 -0.07 -25.72
CA LEU A 439 17.89 -1.38 -26.14
C LEU A 439 18.88 -2.02 -25.16
N PRO A 440 19.82 -1.27 -24.53
CA PRO A 440 20.74 -1.86 -23.57
C PRO A 440 20.05 -2.47 -22.35
N LEU A 441 18.88 -1.95 -21.92
CA LEU A 441 18.15 -2.45 -20.77
C LEU A 441 17.64 -3.87 -20.96
N PHE A 442 17.38 -4.27 -22.20
CA PHE A 442 16.87 -5.61 -22.50
C PHE A 442 17.91 -6.73 -22.34
N GLY A 443 19.15 -6.38 -22.04
CA GLY A 443 20.20 -7.30 -21.58
C GLY A 443 20.20 -7.56 -20.05
N MET A 444 19.39 -6.81 -19.28
CA MET A 444 19.38 -6.89 -17.82
C MET A 444 18.43 -7.99 -17.33
N LEU A 445 18.89 -9.24 -17.39
CA LEU A 445 18.07 -10.42 -17.08
C LEU A 445 17.55 -10.48 -15.64
N GLY A 446 18.09 -9.68 -14.72
CA GLY A 446 17.62 -9.56 -13.32
C GLY A 446 16.31 -8.78 -13.16
N LEU A 447 15.90 -8.00 -14.17
CA LEU A 447 14.72 -7.15 -14.08
C LEU A 447 13.44 -7.97 -13.95
N LYS A 448 12.64 -7.61 -12.93
CA LYS A 448 11.30 -8.14 -12.66
C LYS A 448 10.20 -7.13 -13.04
N SER A 449 10.52 -5.84 -12.99
CA SER A 449 9.58 -4.75 -13.31
C SER A 449 10.28 -3.66 -14.11
N LEU A 450 9.72 -3.32 -15.25
CA LEU A 450 10.18 -2.23 -16.12
C LEU A 450 8.99 -1.35 -16.48
N SER A 451 9.07 -0.05 -16.15
CA SER A 451 8.09 0.97 -16.55
C SER A 451 8.75 1.97 -17.47
N LEU A 452 8.16 2.14 -18.64
CA LEU A 452 8.56 3.10 -19.67
C LEU A 452 7.33 3.92 -20.07
N LYS A 453 7.48 5.24 -20.17
CA LYS A 453 6.45 6.11 -20.77
C LYS A 453 7.10 7.20 -21.60
N SER A 454 6.95 7.09 -22.91
CA SER A 454 7.50 8.07 -23.86
C SER A 454 6.81 7.94 -25.21
N ASP A 455 6.46 9.07 -25.83
CA ASP A 455 5.87 9.14 -27.17
C ASP A 455 6.89 8.76 -28.29
N PHE A 456 8.16 8.55 -27.95
CA PHE A 456 9.23 8.18 -28.86
C PHE A 456 9.52 6.68 -28.91
N LEU A 457 8.79 5.87 -28.11
CA LEU A 457 8.89 4.41 -28.13
C LEU A 457 7.93 3.83 -29.15
N THR A 458 8.35 2.75 -29.81
CA THR A 458 7.58 2.06 -30.84
C THR A 458 7.52 0.55 -30.61
N ASP A 459 6.99 -0.19 -31.57
CA ASP A 459 6.98 -1.65 -31.58
C ASP A 459 8.39 -2.27 -31.40
N ILE A 460 9.46 -1.53 -31.72
CA ILE A 460 10.85 -1.98 -31.53
C ILE A 460 11.14 -2.25 -30.07
N SER A 461 10.81 -1.31 -29.17
CA SER A 461 10.99 -1.50 -27.72
C SER A 461 10.11 -2.61 -27.18
N LEU A 462 8.86 -2.72 -27.66
CA LEU A 462 7.95 -3.80 -27.26
C LEU A 462 8.57 -5.17 -27.59
N HIS A 463 9.02 -5.39 -28.84
CA HIS A 463 9.61 -6.66 -29.25
C HIS A 463 10.93 -6.98 -28.55
N ALA A 464 11.79 -5.97 -28.37
CA ALA A 464 13.08 -6.16 -27.69
C ALA A 464 12.90 -6.59 -26.22
N SER A 465 11.80 -6.21 -25.55
CA SER A 465 11.49 -6.60 -24.18
C SER A 465 11.26 -8.12 -24.01
N SER A 466 11.02 -8.86 -25.10
CA SER A 466 10.86 -10.32 -25.09
C SER A 466 12.09 -11.06 -24.52
N SER A 467 13.26 -10.45 -24.54
CA SER A 467 14.51 -11.02 -24.01
C SER A 467 14.57 -11.05 -22.47
N LEU A 468 13.74 -10.28 -21.77
CA LEU A 468 13.74 -10.17 -20.30
C LEU A 468 12.99 -11.33 -19.64
N VAL A 469 13.62 -12.48 -19.57
CA VAL A 469 13.01 -13.77 -19.18
C VAL A 469 12.36 -13.78 -17.79
N ASN A 470 12.85 -12.94 -16.85
CA ASN A 470 12.35 -12.86 -15.47
C ASN A 470 11.33 -11.72 -15.24
N LEU A 471 10.97 -10.99 -16.31
CA LEU A 471 10.09 -9.83 -16.21
C LEU A 471 8.67 -10.26 -15.89
N LYS A 472 8.11 -9.73 -14.79
CA LYS A 472 6.74 -9.94 -14.34
C LYS A 472 5.82 -8.78 -14.71
N PHE A 473 6.34 -7.56 -14.68
CA PHE A 473 5.61 -6.34 -15.02
C PHE A 473 6.34 -5.58 -16.15
N LEU A 474 5.61 -5.30 -17.23
CA LEU A 474 6.06 -4.44 -18.31
C LEU A 474 5.04 -3.32 -18.52
N GLY A 475 5.47 -2.08 -18.30
CA GLY A 475 4.74 -0.88 -18.71
C GLY A 475 5.42 -0.25 -19.93
N ILE A 476 4.71 -0.13 -21.04
CA ILE A 476 5.13 0.69 -22.19
C ILE A 476 3.96 1.61 -22.49
N ARG A 477 3.89 2.70 -21.74
CA ARG A 477 2.77 3.63 -21.75
C ARG A 477 3.03 4.79 -22.73
N GLY A 478 1.97 5.30 -23.36
CA GLY A 478 2.07 6.44 -24.27
C GLY A 478 2.86 6.18 -25.56
N ALA A 479 3.34 4.96 -25.77
CA ALA A 479 4.15 4.60 -26.91
C ALA A 479 3.33 4.50 -28.20
N VAL A 480 3.99 4.70 -29.35
CA VAL A 480 3.41 4.57 -30.69
C VAL A 480 3.44 3.09 -31.09
N LEU A 481 2.65 2.27 -30.38
CA LEU A 481 2.51 0.85 -30.67
C LEU A 481 1.41 0.62 -31.71
N THR A 482 1.67 -0.28 -32.67
CA THR A 482 0.71 -0.63 -33.68
C THR A 482 0.00 -1.96 -33.39
N ASP A 483 -1.15 -2.17 -34.03
CA ASP A 483 -1.85 -3.46 -34.00
C ASP A 483 -0.97 -4.61 -34.49
N ALA A 484 -0.17 -4.39 -35.55
CA ALA A 484 0.78 -5.37 -36.07
C ALA A 484 1.89 -5.69 -35.05
N GLY A 485 2.40 -4.67 -34.33
CA GLY A 485 3.39 -4.85 -33.27
C GLY A 485 2.86 -5.75 -32.15
N LEU A 486 1.65 -5.51 -31.66
CA LEU A 486 1.07 -6.33 -30.58
C LEU A 486 0.66 -7.74 -31.06
N GLN A 487 0.23 -7.89 -32.32
CA GLN A 487 -0.08 -9.20 -32.88
C GLN A 487 1.14 -10.12 -32.95
N THR A 488 2.30 -9.58 -33.27
CA THR A 488 3.55 -10.32 -33.45
C THR A 488 4.40 -10.37 -32.18
N PHE A 489 4.00 -9.65 -31.12
CA PHE A 489 4.71 -9.63 -29.84
C PHE A 489 4.69 -10.99 -29.15
N ASN A 490 5.87 -11.48 -28.78
CA ASN A 490 6.07 -12.67 -27.98
C ASN A 490 6.46 -12.25 -26.56
N PRO A 491 5.53 -12.25 -25.58
CA PRO A 491 5.81 -11.73 -24.26
C PRO A 491 6.83 -12.59 -23.50
N PRO A 492 7.61 -12.00 -22.58
CA PRO A 492 8.47 -12.71 -21.67
C PRO A 492 7.73 -13.85 -20.93
N PRO A 493 8.38 -15.01 -20.67
CA PRO A 493 7.68 -16.19 -20.15
C PRO A 493 7.08 -16.00 -18.75
N MET A 494 7.66 -15.10 -17.95
CA MET A 494 7.21 -14.80 -16.58
C MET A 494 6.29 -13.59 -16.50
N LEU A 495 5.91 -12.98 -17.65
CA LEU A 495 5.11 -11.76 -17.66
C LEU A 495 3.70 -12.02 -17.10
N GLU A 496 3.33 -11.28 -16.09
CA GLU A 496 2.03 -11.33 -15.42
C GLU A 496 1.15 -10.12 -15.79
N ILE A 497 1.77 -8.93 -15.94
CA ILE A 497 1.07 -7.67 -16.21
C ILE A 497 1.74 -6.94 -17.36
N LEU A 498 0.93 -6.57 -18.35
CA LEU A 498 1.31 -5.71 -19.48
C LEU A 498 0.47 -4.42 -19.43
N ASP A 499 1.11 -3.27 -19.18
CA ASP A 499 0.46 -1.97 -19.10
C ASP A 499 0.71 -1.16 -20.38
N LEU A 500 -0.32 -1.05 -21.19
CA LEU A 500 -0.35 -0.35 -22.48
C LEU A 500 -1.25 0.88 -22.43
N ARG A 501 -1.47 1.48 -21.26
CA ARG A 501 -2.28 2.69 -21.16
C ARG A 501 -1.67 3.83 -21.98
N ASP A 502 -2.50 4.70 -22.50
CA ASP A 502 -2.13 5.81 -23.38
C ASP A 502 -1.56 5.37 -24.77
N CYS A 503 -1.55 4.08 -25.13
CA CYS A 503 -1.14 3.57 -26.45
C CYS A 503 -2.33 3.63 -27.42
N TRP A 504 -2.62 4.80 -27.94
CA TRP A 504 -3.85 5.15 -28.65
C TRP A 504 -4.04 4.49 -30.03
N LEU A 505 -2.98 3.93 -30.66
CA LEU A 505 -3.06 3.23 -31.95
C LEU A 505 -3.48 1.77 -31.82
N VAL A 506 -3.43 1.19 -30.62
CA VAL A 506 -3.80 -0.21 -30.40
C VAL A 506 -5.32 -0.33 -30.28
N THR A 507 -5.92 -1.20 -31.12
CA THR A 507 -7.37 -1.40 -31.14
C THR A 507 -7.86 -2.44 -30.13
N ALA A 508 -9.14 -2.33 -29.72
CA ALA A 508 -9.76 -3.27 -28.78
C ALA A 508 -9.75 -4.71 -29.30
N ASP A 509 -9.91 -4.92 -30.61
CA ASP A 509 -9.95 -6.24 -31.24
C ASP A 509 -8.60 -6.96 -31.08
N VAL A 510 -7.50 -6.24 -31.29
CA VAL A 510 -6.14 -6.80 -31.13
C VAL A 510 -5.82 -7.09 -29.67
N LEU A 511 -6.26 -6.24 -28.74
CA LEU A 511 -6.13 -6.47 -27.30
C LEU A 511 -6.88 -7.74 -26.88
N LEU A 512 -8.10 -7.95 -27.38
CA LEU A 512 -8.87 -9.17 -27.12
C LEU A 512 -8.15 -10.40 -27.64
N ALA A 513 -7.70 -10.37 -28.89
CA ALA A 513 -6.97 -11.47 -29.52
C ALA A 513 -5.65 -11.77 -28.76
N PHE A 514 -4.96 -10.76 -28.25
CA PHE A 514 -3.77 -10.95 -27.43
C PHE A 514 -4.10 -11.62 -26.09
N CYS A 515 -5.16 -11.17 -25.40
CA CYS A 515 -5.60 -11.75 -24.12
C CYS A 515 -6.06 -13.21 -24.29
N GLU A 516 -6.68 -13.56 -25.41
CA GLU A 516 -7.06 -14.95 -25.72
C GLU A 516 -5.83 -15.85 -25.93
N ARG A 517 -4.79 -15.34 -26.59
CA ARG A 517 -3.52 -16.07 -26.78
C ARG A 517 -2.72 -16.20 -25.47
N HIS A 518 -2.82 -15.19 -24.59
CA HIS A 518 -2.03 -15.10 -23.36
C HIS A 518 -2.92 -14.91 -22.12
N PRO A 519 -3.76 -15.89 -21.73
CA PRO A 519 -4.78 -15.74 -20.68
C PRO A 519 -4.20 -15.50 -19.26
N ARG A 520 -2.90 -15.76 -19.08
CA ARG A 520 -2.19 -15.51 -17.80
C ARG A 520 -1.80 -14.04 -17.64
N ILE A 521 -1.70 -13.28 -18.73
CA ILE A 521 -1.25 -11.88 -18.71
C ILE A 521 -2.46 -10.98 -18.47
N VAL A 522 -2.35 -10.10 -17.48
CA VAL A 522 -3.32 -9.03 -17.24
C VAL A 522 -2.92 -7.82 -18.06
N VAL A 523 -3.70 -7.49 -19.09
CA VAL A 523 -3.47 -6.29 -19.92
C VAL A 523 -4.23 -5.11 -19.33
N LYS A 524 -3.55 -3.97 -19.13
CA LYS A 524 -4.13 -2.68 -18.74
C LYS A 524 -4.16 -1.76 -19.93
N HIS A 525 -5.34 -1.34 -20.37
CA HIS A 525 -5.55 -0.38 -21.46
C HIS A 525 -6.93 0.28 -21.33
N GLU A 526 -7.12 1.53 -21.78
CA GLU A 526 -8.38 2.27 -21.64
C GLU A 526 -9.54 1.62 -22.40
N GLN A 527 -9.26 1.08 -23.57
CA GLN A 527 -10.26 0.44 -24.45
C GLN A 527 -10.55 -1.01 -24.05
N TYR A 528 -9.77 -1.58 -23.12
CA TYR A 528 -9.91 -2.95 -22.67
C TYR A 528 -10.19 -3.00 -21.17
N GLN A 529 -11.45 -3.18 -20.83
CA GLN A 529 -11.82 -3.69 -19.51
C GLN A 529 -12.09 -5.18 -19.68
N ARG A 530 -11.28 -6.02 -19.03
CA ARG A 530 -11.53 -7.47 -19.01
C ARG A 530 -13.01 -7.66 -18.71
N PRO A 531 -13.82 -8.31 -19.60
CA PRO A 531 -15.21 -8.60 -19.26
C PRO A 531 -15.16 -9.37 -17.95
N VAL A 532 -15.80 -8.85 -16.92
CA VAL A 532 -16.17 -9.64 -15.76
C VAL A 532 -17.07 -10.72 -16.40
N GLN A 533 -16.52 -11.90 -16.60
CA GLN A 533 -17.31 -13.01 -17.13
C GLN A 533 -18.53 -13.10 -16.23
N ASP A 534 -19.69 -12.78 -16.82
CA ASP A 534 -20.98 -12.92 -16.18
C ASP A 534 -21.12 -14.40 -15.76
N LEU A 535 -20.70 -14.68 -14.52
CA LEU A 535 -20.99 -15.95 -13.83
C LEU A 535 -22.45 -16.00 -13.38
N TYR A 536 -23.30 -15.11 -13.92
CA TYR A 536 -24.75 -15.12 -13.68
C TYR A 536 -25.52 -15.71 -14.87
N ALA A 537 -25.19 -16.92 -15.25
CA ALA A 537 -26.07 -17.72 -16.11
C ALA A 537 -26.65 -18.87 -15.29
N PHE A 538 -27.48 -18.56 -14.31
CA PHE A 538 -28.50 -19.51 -13.82
C PHE A 538 -29.63 -18.75 -13.11
N GLY A 539 -30.72 -18.60 -13.82
CA GLY A 539 -31.94 -18.02 -13.27
C GLY A 539 -32.85 -17.52 -14.40
N ASN A 540 -33.46 -18.47 -15.15
CA ASN A 540 -34.57 -18.12 -16.03
C ASN A 540 -35.68 -17.44 -15.23
N PHE A 541 -35.82 -16.14 -15.40
CA PHE A 541 -37.09 -15.44 -15.29
C PHE A 541 -37.23 -14.48 -16.48
N SER A 542 -38.12 -14.84 -17.36
CA SER A 542 -38.65 -14.01 -18.42
C SER A 542 -39.25 -12.72 -17.86
N ALA A 543 -38.74 -11.60 -18.27
CA ALA A 543 -39.46 -10.34 -18.22
C ALA A 543 -39.14 -9.53 -19.47
N THR A 544 -40.07 -9.51 -20.37
CA THR A 544 -40.22 -8.57 -21.47
C THR A 544 -40.28 -7.15 -20.94
N GLY A 545 -39.54 -6.24 -21.56
CA GLY A 545 -39.83 -4.80 -21.38
C GLY A 545 -38.67 -3.84 -21.65
N ALA A 546 -38.62 -3.38 -22.92
CA ALA A 546 -38.30 -2.01 -23.34
C ALA A 546 -36.98 -1.33 -22.92
N SER A 547 -36.09 -1.29 -23.90
CA SER A 547 -35.03 -0.31 -24.06
C SER A 547 -35.50 1.16 -23.92
N LYS A 548 -34.80 1.93 -23.09
CA LYS A 548 -34.67 3.37 -23.28
C LYS A 548 -33.22 3.80 -23.15
N ALA A 549 -32.64 4.10 -24.29
CA ALA A 549 -31.37 4.82 -24.39
C ALA A 549 -31.52 6.21 -23.78
N MET A 550 -30.68 6.54 -22.83
CA MET A 550 -30.55 7.90 -22.30
C MET A 550 -29.19 8.45 -22.66
N GLN A 551 -29.17 9.22 -23.76
CA GLN A 551 -28.07 10.07 -24.15
C GLN A 551 -27.92 11.18 -23.09
N LEU A 552 -26.80 11.26 -22.41
CA LEU A 552 -26.42 12.42 -21.62
C LEU A 552 -25.38 13.24 -22.38
N ARG A 553 -25.85 14.44 -22.77
CA ARG A 553 -25.07 15.50 -23.43
C ARG A 553 -23.96 15.99 -22.49
N SER A 554 -22.72 16.01 -22.99
CA SER A 554 -21.61 16.73 -22.39
C SER A 554 -21.83 18.26 -22.49
N LYS A 555 -21.91 18.95 -21.37
CA LYS A 555 -21.71 20.40 -21.31
C LYS A 555 -20.26 20.68 -20.95
N LYS A 556 -19.49 21.18 -21.91
CA LYS A 556 -18.21 21.86 -21.66
C LYS A 556 -18.50 23.17 -20.93
N THR A 557 -17.99 23.29 -19.72
CA THR A 557 -17.76 24.59 -19.07
C THR A 557 -16.26 24.79 -18.90
N LYS A 558 -15.74 25.78 -19.62
CA LYS A 558 -14.42 26.37 -19.37
C LYS A 558 -14.51 27.15 -18.06
N THR A 559 -13.64 26.85 -17.11
CA THR A 559 -13.31 27.76 -16.04
C THR A 559 -11.82 27.71 -15.73
N SER A 560 -11.31 28.90 -15.67
CA SER A 560 -10.00 29.45 -15.35
C SER A 560 -9.13 28.73 -14.34
N CYS A 561 -7.80 28.86 -14.56
CA CYS A 561 -6.70 28.63 -13.64
C CYS A 561 -7.02 29.03 -12.21
N GLY A 562 -7.17 28.02 -11.33
CA GLY A 562 -7.00 28.12 -9.91
C GLY A 562 -5.97 27.07 -9.50
N VAL A 563 -4.94 27.51 -8.79
CA VAL A 563 -3.94 26.64 -8.18
C VAL A 563 -4.66 25.51 -7.44
N GLY A 564 -4.64 24.31 -8.01
CA GLY A 564 -5.25 23.13 -7.44
C GLY A 564 -4.57 22.80 -6.11
N ARG A 565 -5.30 22.87 -5.03
CA ARG A 565 -4.98 22.10 -3.83
C ARG A 565 -4.98 20.64 -4.26
N GLU A 566 -3.80 20.04 -4.28
CA GLU A 566 -3.65 18.62 -4.49
C GLU A 566 -4.51 17.90 -3.45
N SER A 567 -5.32 16.98 -3.94
CA SER A 567 -6.20 16.17 -3.13
C SER A 567 -5.37 15.37 -2.12
N PHE A 568 -5.72 15.49 -0.88
CA PHE A 568 -5.36 14.69 0.25
C PHE A 568 -5.06 13.24 -0.11
N ALA A 569 -3.80 12.86 -0.22
CA ALA A 569 -3.42 11.47 -0.24
C ALA A 569 -3.32 11.03 1.24
N ASP A 570 -4.32 10.30 1.70
CA ASP A 570 -4.27 9.57 2.96
C ASP A 570 -3.00 8.71 2.95
N GLU A 571 -2.09 8.92 3.88
CA GLU A 571 -0.84 8.14 3.99
C GLU A 571 -1.10 6.64 4.15
N ARG A 572 -2.28 6.23 4.63
CA ARG A 572 -2.73 4.84 4.60
C ARG A 572 -2.96 4.32 3.18
N LEU A 573 -3.15 5.16 2.18
CA LEU A 573 -3.20 4.76 0.77
C LEU A 573 -1.79 4.52 0.21
N ARG A 574 -0.77 5.10 0.85
CA ARG A 574 0.63 4.89 0.51
C ARG A 574 1.19 3.60 1.10
N TYR A 575 0.70 3.25 2.31
CA TYR A 575 1.07 2.02 3.02
C TYR A 575 -0.20 1.33 3.48
N THR A 576 -0.38 0.05 3.17
CA THR A 576 -1.44 -0.73 3.78
C THR A 576 -1.13 -0.87 5.29
N ARG A 577 -2.14 -1.15 6.08
CA ARG A 577 -1.97 -1.41 7.50
C ARG A 577 -1.01 -2.57 7.76
N GLU A 578 -1.11 -3.61 6.95
CA GLU A 578 -0.20 -4.76 6.97
C GLU A 578 1.23 -4.29 6.69
N GLU A 579 1.46 -3.43 5.71
CA GLU A 579 2.78 -2.85 5.43
C GLU A 579 3.30 -1.99 6.58
N LEU A 580 2.45 -1.20 7.25
CA LEU A 580 2.85 -0.43 8.45
C LEU A 580 3.16 -1.34 9.64
N LEU A 581 2.46 -2.46 9.81
CA LEU A 581 2.71 -3.46 10.83
C LEU A 581 3.90 -4.37 10.44
N GLU A 582 4.05 -4.74 9.17
CA GLU A 582 5.16 -5.55 8.65
C GLU A 582 6.49 -4.79 8.60
N LEU A 583 6.48 -3.46 8.46
CA LEU A 583 7.66 -2.63 8.71
C LEU A 583 8.21 -2.84 10.13
N GLU A 584 7.42 -3.44 11.02
CA GLU A 584 7.87 -3.84 12.36
C GLU A 584 8.68 -5.14 12.38
N PHE A 585 8.50 -6.04 11.40
CA PHE A 585 8.98 -7.43 11.49
C PHE A 585 9.73 -7.99 10.27
N SER A 586 9.87 -7.25 9.16
CA SER A 586 10.46 -7.80 7.93
C SER A 586 11.56 -6.94 7.34
N PRO A 587 12.65 -7.54 6.82
CA PRO A 587 13.61 -6.81 6.01
C PRO A 587 12.97 -6.34 4.70
N TRP A 588 13.38 -5.20 4.25
CA TRP A 588 12.98 -4.29 3.16
C TRP A 588 12.44 -4.87 1.84
N SER A 589 12.53 -6.16 1.58
CA SER A 589 12.11 -6.77 0.32
C SER A 589 10.59 -6.73 0.06
N ARG A 590 9.77 -6.32 1.04
CA ARG A 590 8.30 -6.29 0.94
C ARG A 590 7.65 -4.90 1.05
N ALA A 591 8.42 -3.86 1.38
CA ALA A 591 7.90 -2.50 1.61
C ALA A 591 7.64 -1.68 0.33
N LEU A 592 7.55 -2.30 -0.83
CA LEU A 592 7.15 -1.65 -2.07
C LEU A 592 5.62 -1.74 -2.18
N PRO A 593 4.91 -0.64 -2.49
CA PRO A 593 3.47 -0.67 -2.62
C PRO A 593 3.08 -1.76 -3.62
N SER A 594 2.41 -2.80 -3.13
CA SER A 594 1.75 -3.74 -4.01
C SER A 594 0.75 -2.92 -4.84
N ASN A 595 0.91 -2.90 -6.16
CA ASN A 595 -0.01 -2.30 -7.11
C ASN A 595 -1.37 -3.03 -7.07
N SER A 596 -2.00 -3.07 -5.91
CA SER A 596 -3.41 -3.41 -5.79
C SER A 596 -4.18 -2.17 -6.20
N GLY A 597 -4.70 -2.18 -7.42
CA GLY A 597 -5.37 -1.08 -8.09
C GLY A 597 -6.36 -0.34 -7.19
N ALA A 598 -5.97 0.81 -6.69
CA ALA A 598 -6.88 1.80 -6.19
C ALA A 598 -7.56 2.46 -7.38
N VAL A 599 -8.72 1.93 -7.75
CA VAL A 599 -9.67 2.64 -8.62
C VAL A 599 -10.07 3.90 -7.88
N MET A 600 -9.58 5.04 -8.33
CA MET A 600 -10.08 6.35 -7.90
C MET A 600 -11.58 6.44 -8.20
N PRO A 601 -12.43 6.82 -7.25
CA PRO A 601 -13.78 7.20 -7.58
C PRO A 601 -13.73 8.55 -8.31
N LYS A 602 -14.19 8.58 -9.56
CA LYS A 602 -14.53 9.85 -10.22
C LYS A 602 -15.65 10.53 -9.43
N MET A 603 -15.41 11.76 -8.97
CA MET A 603 -16.48 12.71 -8.73
C MET A 603 -17.14 13.16 -10.03
#